data_86df4b01bb0c8f8461fdc1dc0e2289f7
#
_entry.id   86df4b01bb0c8f8461fdc1dc0e2289f7
#
_cell.length_a   1.000
_cell.length_b   1.000
_cell.length_c   1.000
_cell.angle_alpha   90.00
_cell.angle_beta   90.00
_cell.angle_gamma   90.00
#
_symmetry.space_group_name_H-M   'P 1'
#
loop_
_entity.id
_entity.type
_entity.pdbx_description
1 polymer ?
#
loop_
_entity_poly.entity_id
_entity_poly.type
_entity_poly.pdbx_seq_one_letter_code
_entity_poly.pdbx_strand_id
1 'polypeptide(L)'
;MQIIDADGHINDHACGEEIAQYMPKGNQMAQLFPELDHLHFRYLKQNRRSTGNPTPDDWIKFLDKTGISWTVLYPTAGLAVGRIMAEDWAVIACQTYNN
;
A
#
# COMPACT_ATOMS: atom_id res chain seq x y z
N MET A 1 -17.81 16.61 -17.37
CA MET A 1 -17.40 16.88 -15.97
C MET A 1 -16.34 15.87 -15.61
N GLN A 2 -15.21 16.30 -15.06
CA GLN A 2 -14.20 15.37 -14.57
C GLN A 2 -14.52 14.98 -13.13
N ILE A 3 -14.48 13.68 -12.86
CA ILE A 3 -14.66 13.14 -11.52
C ILE A 3 -13.28 12.66 -11.02
N ILE A 4 -12.89 13.16 -9.85
CA ILE A 4 -11.61 12.81 -9.22
C ILE A 4 -11.92 12.07 -7.91
N ASP A 5 -11.41 10.86 -7.78
CA ASP A 5 -11.37 10.13 -6.52
C ASP A 5 -10.07 10.49 -5.78
N ALA A 6 -10.20 11.00 -4.58
CA ALA A 6 -9.08 11.48 -3.78
C ALA A 6 -8.70 10.53 -2.64
N ASP A 7 -9.26 9.33 -2.57
CA ASP A 7 -9.09 8.42 -1.45
C ASP A 7 -9.04 6.94 -1.89
N GLY A 8 -8.43 6.70 -3.04
CA GLY A 8 -8.17 5.34 -3.51
C GLY A 8 -7.07 4.67 -2.68
N HIS A 9 -7.23 3.39 -2.36
CA HIS A 9 -6.25 2.63 -1.60
C HIS A 9 -5.79 1.38 -2.33
N ILE A 10 -4.48 1.10 -2.26
CA ILE A 10 -3.91 -0.18 -2.68
C ILE A 10 -3.65 -1.08 -1.46
N ASN A 11 -3.86 -2.38 -1.63
CA ASN A 11 -3.58 -3.36 -0.59
C ASN A 11 -2.12 -3.82 -0.66
N ASP A 12 -1.21 -2.97 -0.21
CA ASP A 12 0.23 -3.16 -0.23
C ASP A 12 0.74 -4.22 0.78
N HIS A 13 -0.11 -4.69 1.69
CA HIS A 13 0.23 -5.84 2.54
C HIS A 13 0.51 -7.13 1.75
N ALA A 14 -0.15 -7.28 0.62
CA ALA A 14 0.07 -8.45 -0.24
C ALA A 14 1.39 -8.37 -1.02
N CYS A 15 1.99 -7.19 -1.13
CA CYS A 15 3.23 -6.93 -1.87
C CYS A 15 4.48 -6.88 -0.98
N GLY A 16 4.39 -7.28 0.29
CA GLY A 16 5.49 -7.14 1.24
C GLY A 16 6.79 -7.79 0.78
N GLU A 17 6.73 -8.97 0.16
CA GLU A 17 7.91 -9.65 -0.39
C GLU A 17 8.47 -8.94 -1.63
N GLU A 18 7.60 -8.43 -2.50
CA GLU A 18 8.00 -7.69 -3.69
C GLU A 18 8.65 -6.36 -3.31
N ILE A 19 8.10 -5.66 -2.33
CA ILE A 19 8.64 -4.40 -1.83
C ILE A 19 9.98 -4.64 -1.12
N ALA A 20 10.09 -5.71 -0.33
CA ALA A 20 11.29 -6.04 0.43
C ALA A 20 12.55 -6.26 -0.44
N GLN A 21 12.40 -6.65 -1.70
CA GLN A 21 13.54 -6.81 -2.61
C GLN A 21 14.28 -5.49 -2.88
N TYR A 22 13.62 -4.36 -2.73
CA TYR A 22 14.22 -3.02 -2.91
C TYR A 22 14.89 -2.49 -1.64
N MET A 23 14.83 -3.23 -0.53
CA MET A 23 15.50 -2.83 0.70
C MET A 23 17.02 -2.92 0.56
N PRO A 24 17.77 -2.05 1.24
CA PRO A 24 19.22 -2.16 1.31
C PRO A 24 19.64 -3.55 1.83
N LYS A 25 20.71 -4.10 1.25
CA LYS A 25 21.25 -5.39 1.67
C LYS A 25 21.59 -5.38 3.16
N GLY A 26 21.11 -6.40 3.87
CA GLY A 26 21.26 -6.54 5.32
C GLY A 26 20.07 -6.06 6.15
N ASN A 27 19.13 -5.33 5.56
CA ASN A 27 17.94 -4.82 6.22
C ASN A 27 16.63 -5.52 5.75
N GLN A 28 16.74 -6.69 5.18
CA GLN A 28 15.58 -7.43 4.68
C GLN A 28 14.69 -7.85 5.85
N MET A 29 13.60 -7.14 6.04
CA MET A 29 12.55 -7.46 7.01
C MET A 29 11.28 -7.84 6.27
N ALA A 30 10.59 -8.85 6.77
CA ALA A 30 9.32 -9.30 6.21
C ALA A 30 8.18 -8.26 6.36
N GLN A 31 8.37 -7.24 7.17
CA GLN A 31 7.40 -6.21 7.44
C GLN A 31 8.06 -4.83 7.39
N LEU A 32 7.74 -4.07 6.35
CA LEU A 32 8.31 -2.73 6.12
C LEU A 32 7.73 -1.68 7.06
N PHE A 33 6.41 -1.75 7.30
CA PHE A 33 5.68 -0.81 8.14
C PHE A 33 5.10 -1.48 9.38
N PRO A 34 5.04 -0.77 10.53
CA PRO A 34 4.39 -1.30 11.73
C PRO A 34 2.87 -1.47 11.49
N GLU A 35 2.25 -2.32 12.29
CA GLU A 35 0.80 -2.47 12.26
C GLU A 35 0.10 -1.23 12.84
N LEU A 36 -0.99 -0.79 12.19
CA LEU A 36 -1.68 0.42 12.58
C LEU A 36 -2.49 0.26 13.87
N ASP A 37 -3.37 -0.72 13.94
CA ASP A 37 -4.16 -1.06 15.13
C ASP A 37 -5.11 -2.26 14.89
N HIS A 38 -6.02 -2.50 15.86
CA HIS A 38 -6.99 -3.58 15.81
C HIS A 38 -8.02 -3.49 14.68
N LEU A 39 -8.37 -2.28 14.23
CA LEU A 39 -9.31 -2.08 13.12
C LEU A 39 -8.69 -2.53 11.81
N HIS A 40 -7.41 -2.23 11.65
CA HIS A 40 -6.63 -2.66 10.50
C HIS A 40 -6.49 -4.19 10.44
N PHE A 41 -6.29 -4.83 11.60
CA PHE A 41 -6.23 -6.28 11.70
C PHE A 41 -7.55 -6.97 11.30
N ARG A 42 -8.71 -6.38 11.66
CA ARG A 42 -10.03 -6.89 11.24
C ARG A 42 -10.21 -6.80 9.72
N TYR A 43 -9.83 -5.68 9.15
CA TYR A 43 -9.90 -5.44 7.72
C TYR A 43 -9.02 -6.45 6.95
N LEU A 44 -7.79 -6.66 7.40
CA LEU A 44 -6.86 -7.63 6.81
C LEU A 44 -7.35 -9.07 6.88
N LYS A 45 -7.94 -9.49 8.02
CA LYS A 45 -8.53 -10.82 8.14
C LYS A 45 -9.70 -11.05 7.20
N GLN A 46 -10.52 -10.05 6.96
CA GLN A 46 -11.66 -10.13 6.04
C GLN A 46 -11.21 -10.11 4.58
N ASN A 47 -10.19 -9.35 4.25
CA ASN A 47 -9.70 -9.18 2.89
C ASN A 47 -8.65 -10.22 2.44
N ARG A 48 -8.11 -11.05 3.32
CA ARG A 48 -7.28 -12.21 2.91
C ARG A 48 -8.00 -13.18 1.96
N ARG A 49 -9.32 -13.04 1.81
CA ARG A 49 -10.16 -13.80 0.86
C ARG A 49 -10.50 -13.05 -0.41
N SER A 50 -10.22 -11.76 -0.51
CA SER A 50 -10.46 -11.02 -1.74
C SER A 50 -9.27 -11.20 -2.67
N THR A 51 -9.55 -11.81 -3.75
CA THR A 51 -8.88 -11.84 -5.04
C THR A 51 -7.78 -10.80 -5.18
N GLY A 52 -6.52 -11.23 -5.13
CA GLY A 52 -5.35 -10.60 -5.71
C GLY A 52 -5.20 -9.09 -5.55
N ASN A 53 -3.98 -8.64 -5.51
CA ASN A 53 -3.69 -7.21 -5.68
C ASN A 53 -4.18 -6.77 -7.05
N PRO A 54 -5.04 -5.75 -7.15
CA PRO A 54 -5.43 -5.22 -8.44
C PRO A 54 -4.20 -4.66 -9.15
N THR A 55 -4.03 -5.08 -10.39
CA THR A 55 -2.98 -4.57 -11.27
C THR A 55 -3.33 -3.14 -11.72
N PRO A 56 -2.37 -2.37 -12.27
CA PRO A 56 -2.67 -1.07 -12.89
C PRO A 56 -3.79 -1.17 -13.95
N ASP A 57 -3.80 -2.25 -14.74
CA ASP A 57 -4.85 -2.49 -15.74
C ASP A 57 -6.23 -2.71 -15.12
N ASP A 58 -6.30 -3.35 -13.96
CA ASP A 58 -7.57 -3.52 -13.24
C ASP A 58 -8.09 -2.18 -12.70
N TRP A 59 -7.19 -1.32 -12.24
CA TRP A 59 -7.53 0.05 -11.86
C TRP A 59 -8.04 0.87 -13.04
N ILE A 60 -7.40 0.81 -14.20
CA ILE A 60 -7.85 1.51 -15.41
C ILE A 60 -9.26 1.03 -15.80
N LYS A 61 -9.50 -0.28 -15.84
CA LYS A 61 -10.83 -0.84 -16.12
C LYS A 61 -11.90 -0.38 -15.12
N PHE A 62 -11.52 -0.29 -13.84
CA PHE A 62 -12.43 0.21 -12.80
C PHE A 62 -12.78 1.68 -13.01
N LEU A 63 -11.79 2.53 -13.28
CA LEU A 63 -11.98 3.95 -13.56
C LEU A 63 -12.91 4.17 -14.78
N ASP A 64 -12.64 3.46 -15.87
CA ASP A 64 -13.45 3.52 -17.09
C ASP A 64 -14.90 3.09 -16.82
N LYS A 65 -15.07 2.00 -16.09
CA LYS A 65 -16.40 1.47 -15.75
C LYS A 65 -17.20 2.42 -14.86
N THR A 66 -16.55 3.14 -13.96
CA THR A 66 -17.19 4.05 -12.99
C THR A 66 -17.31 5.48 -13.49
N GLY A 67 -16.63 5.83 -14.60
CA GLY A 67 -16.58 7.19 -15.13
C GLY A 67 -15.71 8.14 -14.29
N ILE A 68 -14.83 7.59 -13.46
CA ILE A 68 -13.86 8.37 -12.68
C ILE A 68 -12.68 8.68 -13.58
N SER A 69 -12.33 9.97 -13.70
CA SER A 69 -11.27 10.42 -14.59
C SER A 69 -9.87 10.21 -13.99
N TRP A 70 -9.75 10.36 -12.67
CA TRP A 70 -8.50 10.27 -11.92
C TRP A 70 -8.73 9.70 -10.53
N THR A 71 -7.78 8.92 -10.04
CA THR A 71 -7.73 8.51 -8.64
C THR A 71 -6.34 8.77 -8.06
N VAL A 72 -6.31 9.20 -6.80
CA VAL A 72 -5.08 9.24 -6.00
C VAL A 72 -5.03 7.94 -5.22
N LEU A 73 -3.98 7.14 -5.42
CA LEU A 73 -3.81 5.85 -4.75
C LEU A 73 -2.87 6.00 -3.55
N TYR A 74 -3.39 5.72 -2.37
CA TYR A 74 -2.61 5.70 -1.14
C TYR A 74 -2.22 4.27 -0.77
N PRO A 75 -1.03 4.09 -0.16
CA PRO A 75 -0.67 2.82 0.44
C PRO A 75 -1.55 2.54 1.67
N THR A 76 -1.99 1.32 1.87
CA THR A 76 -2.75 0.95 3.06
C THR A 76 -1.81 0.66 4.24
N ALA A 77 -0.80 -0.19 4.06
CA ALA A 77 0.22 -0.44 5.08
C ALA A 77 1.15 0.77 5.27
N GLY A 78 1.48 1.46 4.20
CA GLY A 78 2.34 2.65 4.22
C GLY A 78 1.78 3.82 5.02
N LEU A 79 0.47 3.87 5.31
CA LEU A 79 -0.11 4.83 6.27
C LEU A 79 0.55 4.74 7.66
N ALA A 80 1.13 3.58 7.99
CA ALA A 80 1.80 3.38 9.27
C ALA A 80 3.21 4.00 9.35
N VAL A 81 3.69 4.63 8.29
CA VAL A 81 5.04 5.26 8.27
C VAL A 81 5.24 6.24 9.42
N GLY A 82 4.22 7.01 9.79
CA GLY A 82 4.27 7.95 10.90
C GLY A 82 4.44 7.31 12.28
N ARG A 83 4.35 5.97 12.39
CA ARG A 83 4.61 5.22 13.63
C ARG A 83 6.04 4.69 13.74
N ILE A 84 6.85 4.87 12.72
CA ILE A 84 8.25 4.47 12.74
C ILE A 84 9.03 5.50 13.56
N MET A 85 9.46 5.10 14.75
CA MET A 85 10.16 5.99 15.69
C MET A 85 11.61 6.26 15.29
N ALA A 86 12.25 5.34 14.58
CA ALA A 86 13.62 5.51 14.09
C ALA A 86 13.60 6.25 12.75
N GLU A 87 14.09 7.49 12.74
CA GLU A 87 14.06 8.36 11.56
C GLU A 87 14.77 7.73 10.36
N ASP A 88 15.97 7.18 10.56
CA ASP A 88 16.73 6.50 9.50
C ASP A 88 15.92 5.34 8.89
N TRP A 89 15.21 4.60 9.72
CA TRP A 89 14.36 3.52 9.26
C TRP A 89 13.13 4.02 8.49
N ALA A 90 12.52 5.11 8.93
CA ALA A 90 11.40 5.73 8.20
C ALA A 90 11.81 6.15 6.79
N VAL A 91 13.01 6.74 6.66
CA VAL A 91 13.57 7.13 5.37
C VAL A 91 13.78 5.90 4.47
N ILE A 92 14.42 4.83 5.00
CA ILE A 92 14.64 3.58 4.26
C ILE A 92 13.31 2.98 3.82
N ALA A 93 12.32 2.93 4.70
CA ALA A 93 11.00 2.39 4.40
C ALA A 93 10.31 3.15 3.27
N CYS A 94 10.31 4.48 3.31
CA CYS A 94 9.74 5.32 2.26
C CYS A 94 10.48 5.14 0.92
N GLN A 95 11.81 5.12 0.93
CA GLN A 95 12.60 4.92 -0.28
C GLN A 95 12.36 3.55 -0.90
N THR A 96 12.32 2.50 -0.07
CA THR A 96 12.05 1.13 -0.52
C THR A 96 10.67 1.02 -1.16
N TYR A 97 9.68 1.67 -0.57
CA TYR A 97 8.30 1.65 -1.06
C TYR A 97 8.15 2.36 -2.41
N ASN A 98 8.90 3.42 -2.64
CA ASN A 98 8.76 4.27 -3.84
C ASN A 98 9.67 3.83 -5.01
N ASN A 99 10.53 2.84 -4.84
CA ASN A 99 11.38 2.29 -5.90
C ASN A 99 10.69 1.19 -6.68
#